data_e4d32bcbcd9a1a1f438baed861b21f79
#
_entry.id   e4d32bcbcd9a1a1f438baed861b21f79
#
_cell.length_a   1.000
_cell.length_b   1.000
_cell.length_c   1.000
_cell.angle_alpha   90.00
_cell.angle_beta   90.00
_cell.angle_gamma   90.00
#
_symmetry.space_group_name_H-M   'P 1'
#
loop_
_entity.id
_entity.type
_entity.pdbx_description
1 polymer ?
#
loop_
_entity_poly.entity_id
_entity_poly.type
_entity_poly.pdbx_seq_one_letter_code
_entity_poly.pdbx_strand_id
1 'polypeptide(L)'
;LILLAIFLFGLTVFTDLSWLVLIDGSGRATLRFFEFIQHSMAARKIRRQEAHQTELAQQHRMDIKAKQAKREALRIPPSIQPPAKRIAPSLRVEKERQTSLFEEASTGGLPTLSLLDKAESTKDKGYSRESLEAMSKLLELKLQDFGISAEVIEVLPGPVVTCFEIQPAAGIKASRITGLAKDLARSLALVSVRVVEVIPGKSVMGIEIPNEHREMVRLSEVLSSEVYEQAKSPLTLALGNDISGTPMVADLAK
;
A
#
# COMPACT_ATOMS: atom_id res chain seq x y z
N LEU A 1 24.77 79.68 -38.47
CA LEU A 1 24.90 79.56 -36.98
C LEU A 1 24.41 80.82 -36.26
N ILE A 2 24.87 82.06 -36.62
CA ILE A 2 24.43 83.30 -35.98
C ILE A 2 22.95 83.59 -36.10
N LEU A 3 22.34 83.38 -37.28
CA LEU A 3 20.91 83.58 -37.52
C LEU A 3 20.11 82.57 -36.71
N LEU A 4 20.51 81.33 -36.58
CA LEU A 4 19.86 80.30 -35.77
C LEU A 4 19.96 80.65 -34.26
N ALA A 5 21.06 81.15 -33.77
CA ALA A 5 21.20 81.63 -32.41
C ALA A 5 20.30 82.83 -32.07
N ILE A 6 20.16 83.78 -33.00
CA ILE A 6 19.28 84.92 -32.86
C ILE A 6 17.80 84.45 -32.89
N PHE A 7 17.48 83.56 -33.74
CA PHE A 7 16.15 83.01 -33.79
C PHE A 7 15.79 82.25 -32.50
N LEU A 8 16.68 81.39 -32.00
CA LEU A 8 16.49 80.69 -30.73
C LEU A 8 16.38 81.64 -29.54
N PHE A 9 17.20 82.69 -29.53
CA PHE A 9 17.13 83.72 -28.51
C PHE A 9 15.80 84.50 -28.57
N GLY A 10 15.38 84.92 -29.77
CA GLY A 10 14.07 85.54 -29.96
C GLY A 10 12.91 84.67 -29.55
N LEU A 11 13.00 83.39 -29.82
CA LEU A 11 11.97 82.35 -29.42
C LEU A 11 11.92 82.18 -27.89
N THR A 12 13.07 82.19 -27.21
CA THR A 12 13.12 82.12 -25.72
C THR A 12 12.50 83.32 -25.07
N VAL A 13 12.80 84.54 -25.58
CA VAL A 13 12.22 85.81 -25.05
C VAL A 13 10.72 85.90 -25.32
N PHE A 14 10.24 85.38 -26.44
CA PHE A 14 8.81 85.44 -26.81
C PHE A 14 7.97 84.40 -26.09
N THR A 15 8.49 83.20 -25.76
CA THR A 15 7.75 82.11 -25.17
C THR A 15 7.99 81.92 -23.66
N ASP A 16 8.85 82.71 -23.01
CA ASP A 16 9.32 82.52 -21.64
C ASP A 16 9.85 81.12 -21.37
N LEU A 17 10.27 80.38 -22.39
CA LEU A 17 10.71 78.98 -22.32
C LEU A 17 12.11 78.90 -21.71
N SER A 18 12.19 78.41 -20.52
CA SER A 18 13.46 78.04 -19.89
C SER A 18 14.05 76.78 -20.49
N TRP A 19 15.12 76.87 -21.27
CA TRP A 19 15.84 75.74 -21.86
C TRP A 19 16.29 74.73 -20.80
N LEU A 20 16.55 75.15 -19.59
CA LEU A 20 16.88 74.27 -18.46
C LEU A 20 15.75 73.38 -18.06
N VAL A 21 14.51 73.87 -18.05
CA VAL A 21 13.30 73.04 -17.76
C VAL A 21 13.05 71.99 -18.85
N LEU A 22 13.32 72.36 -20.10
CA LEU A 22 13.09 71.46 -21.25
C LEU A 22 14.18 70.39 -21.27
N ILE A 23 15.44 70.67 -20.97
CA ILE A 23 16.54 69.72 -20.85
C ILE A 23 16.27 68.78 -19.66
N ASP A 24 15.88 69.34 -18.51
CA ASP A 24 15.62 68.56 -17.30
C ASP A 24 14.36 67.67 -17.46
N GLY A 25 13.33 68.15 -18.17
CA GLY A 25 12.16 67.38 -18.54
C GLY A 25 12.46 66.22 -19.47
N SER A 26 13.25 66.50 -20.53
CA SER A 26 13.66 65.45 -21.48
C SER A 26 14.59 64.41 -20.85
N GLY A 27 15.53 64.86 -19.97
CA GLY A 27 16.40 63.99 -19.22
C GLY A 27 15.65 63.02 -18.30
N ARG A 28 14.66 63.56 -17.58
CA ARG A 28 13.78 62.70 -16.73
C ARG A 28 12.93 61.74 -17.54
N ALA A 29 12.44 62.16 -18.70
CA ALA A 29 11.65 61.28 -19.58
C ALA A 29 12.50 60.15 -20.16
N THR A 30 13.73 60.46 -20.58
CA THR A 30 14.66 59.41 -21.11
C THR A 30 15.08 58.41 -20.02
N LEU A 31 15.36 58.87 -18.81
CA LEU A 31 15.69 57.96 -17.70
C LEU A 31 14.51 57.03 -17.35
N ARG A 32 13.29 57.56 -17.23
CA ARG A 32 12.08 56.74 -17.00
C ARG A 32 11.84 55.77 -18.11
N PHE A 33 12.06 56.13 -19.38
CA PHE A 33 11.92 55.24 -20.52
C PHE A 33 12.96 54.12 -20.47
N PHE A 34 14.18 54.42 -20.07
CA PHE A 34 15.25 53.42 -19.93
C PHE A 34 14.95 52.46 -18.77
N GLU A 35 14.50 52.94 -17.62
CA GLU A 35 14.01 52.10 -16.51
C GLU A 35 12.84 51.22 -16.92
N PHE A 36 11.87 51.74 -17.66
CA PHE A 36 10.76 50.95 -18.17
C PHE A 36 11.21 49.85 -19.11
N ILE A 37 12.17 50.10 -20.00
CA ILE A 37 12.75 49.06 -20.87
C ILE A 37 13.48 48.01 -20.05
N GLN A 38 14.30 48.41 -19.08
CA GLN A 38 14.99 47.45 -18.22
C GLN A 38 14.03 46.59 -17.44
N HIS A 39 13.01 47.16 -16.81
CA HIS A 39 11.96 46.42 -16.10
C HIS A 39 11.19 45.47 -17.02
N SER A 40 10.86 45.94 -18.22
CA SER A 40 10.17 45.09 -19.21
C SER A 40 11.01 43.91 -19.70
N MET A 41 12.32 44.15 -19.92
CA MET A 41 13.24 43.06 -20.30
C MET A 41 13.49 42.09 -19.15
N ALA A 42 13.65 42.57 -17.92
CA ALA A 42 13.77 41.71 -16.74
C ALA A 42 12.51 40.85 -16.52
N ALA A 43 11.32 41.43 -16.62
CA ALA A 43 10.07 40.72 -16.50
C ALA A 43 9.90 39.62 -17.59
N ARG A 44 10.31 39.93 -18.84
CA ARG A 44 10.29 38.93 -19.93
C ARG A 44 11.29 37.81 -19.69
N LYS A 45 12.46 38.07 -19.11
CA LYS A 45 13.46 37.07 -18.77
C LYS A 45 12.94 36.14 -17.68
N ILE A 46 12.32 36.69 -16.62
CA ILE A 46 11.73 35.93 -15.53
C ILE A 46 10.59 35.01 -16.07
N ARG A 47 9.65 35.56 -16.84
CA ARG A 47 8.58 34.77 -17.44
C ARG A 47 9.07 33.62 -18.32
N ARG A 48 10.16 33.84 -19.09
CA ARG A 48 10.78 32.76 -19.89
C ARG A 48 11.41 31.68 -19.02
N GLN A 49 12.04 32.07 -17.91
CA GLN A 49 12.61 31.10 -16.95
C GLN A 49 11.53 30.29 -16.26
N GLU A 50 10.45 30.93 -15.81
CA GLU A 50 9.31 30.25 -15.21
C GLU A 50 8.62 29.30 -16.20
N ALA A 51 8.38 29.71 -17.44
CA ALA A 51 7.85 28.86 -18.49
C ALA A 51 8.74 27.62 -18.74
N HIS A 52 10.04 27.83 -18.82
CA HIS A 52 10.98 26.70 -19.02
C HIS A 52 11.03 25.76 -17.82
N GLN A 53 10.95 26.28 -16.59
CA GLN A 53 10.87 25.44 -15.39
C GLN A 53 9.54 24.63 -15.33
N THR A 54 8.42 25.26 -15.73
CA THR A 54 7.12 24.56 -15.79
C THR A 54 7.10 23.48 -16.85
N GLU A 55 7.72 23.71 -18.00
CA GLU A 55 7.86 22.69 -19.06
C GLU A 55 8.73 21.51 -18.61
N LEU A 56 9.88 21.77 -17.97
CA LEU A 56 10.73 20.72 -17.41
C LEU A 56 10.02 19.92 -16.34
N ALA A 57 9.27 20.58 -15.45
CA ALA A 57 8.49 19.92 -14.42
C ALA A 57 7.35 19.04 -15.02
N GLN A 58 6.72 19.51 -16.09
CA GLN A 58 5.72 18.73 -16.81
C GLN A 58 6.32 17.51 -17.52
N GLN A 59 7.45 17.68 -18.21
CA GLN A 59 8.18 16.56 -18.82
C GLN A 59 8.59 15.52 -17.79
N HIS A 60 9.15 15.95 -16.66
CA HIS A 60 9.54 15.04 -15.59
C HIS A 60 8.34 14.27 -15.01
N ARG A 61 7.18 14.92 -14.86
CA ARG A 61 5.94 14.25 -14.44
C ARG A 61 5.43 13.25 -15.48
N MET A 62 5.54 13.57 -16.77
CA MET A 62 5.17 12.66 -17.85
C MET A 62 6.09 11.45 -17.92
N ASP A 63 7.40 11.65 -17.74
CA ASP A 63 8.38 10.56 -17.71
C ASP A 63 8.17 9.61 -16.53
N ILE A 64 7.85 10.17 -15.34
CA ILE A 64 7.51 9.35 -14.17
C ILE A 64 6.25 8.52 -14.45
N LYS A 65 5.19 9.14 -14.98
CA LYS A 65 3.95 8.43 -15.35
C LYS A 65 4.18 7.36 -16.40
N ALA A 66 4.99 7.64 -17.43
CA ALA A 66 5.33 6.68 -18.46
C ALA A 66 6.14 5.49 -17.91
N LYS A 67 7.08 5.75 -16.99
CA LYS A 67 7.83 4.69 -16.29
C LYS A 67 6.92 3.85 -15.39
N GLN A 68 5.98 4.48 -14.68
CA GLN A 68 5.00 3.77 -13.86
C GLN A 68 4.07 2.91 -14.72
N ALA A 69 3.52 3.46 -15.80
CA ALA A 69 2.67 2.72 -16.74
C ALA A 69 3.40 1.52 -17.38
N LYS A 70 4.68 1.68 -17.73
CA LYS A 70 5.49 0.54 -18.22
C LYS A 70 5.69 -0.53 -17.15
N ARG A 71 5.93 -0.15 -15.90
CA ARG A 71 6.05 -1.11 -14.78
C ARG A 71 4.74 -1.83 -14.53
N GLU A 72 3.60 -1.12 -14.55
CA GLU A 72 2.27 -1.73 -14.41
C GLU A 72 1.95 -2.69 -15.55
N ALA A 73 2.31 -2.36 -16.77
CA ALA A 73 2.09 -3.23 -17.93
C ALA A 73 2.96 -4.51 -17.90
N LEU A 74 4.13 -4.48 -17.27
CA LEU A 74 5.03 -5.63 -17.12
C LEU A 74 4.77 -6.40 -15.83
N ARG A 75 3.90 -5.91 -14.95
CA ARG A 75 3.60 -6.56 -13.68
C ARG A 75 2.78 -7.82 -13.91
N ILE A 76 3.30 -8.94 -13.42
CA ILE A 76 2.54 -10.18 -13.32
C ILE A 76 1.61 -10.05 -12.11
N PRO A 77 0.28 -10.17 -12.27
CA PRO A 77 -0.62 -10.12 -11.12
C PRO A 77 -0.28 -11.23 -10.14
N PRO A 78 -0.33 -10.98 -8.81
CA PRO A 78 -0.04 -12.00 -7.82
C PRO A 78 -1.02 -13.17 -7.95
N SER A 79 -0.53 -14.38 -7.73
CA SER A 79 -1.38 -15.56 -7.61
C SER A 79 -2.19 -15.45 -6.31
N ILE A 80 -3.50 -15.41 -6.40
CA ILE A 80 -4.39 -15.39 -5.22
C ILE A 80 -4.94 -16.79 -5.05
N GLN A 81 -4.52 -17.47 -3.98
CA GLN A 81 -5.08 -18.76 -3.63
C GLN A 81 -6.52 -18.57 -3.12
N PRO A 82 -7.45 -19.47 -3.50
CA PRO A 82 -8.77 -19.47 -2.89
C PRO A 82 -8.62 -19.79 -1.39
N PRO A 83 -9.42 -19.14 -0.51
CA PRO A 83 -9.41 -19.49 0.90
C PRO A 83 -9.66 -20.98 1.09
N ALA A 84 -9.02 -21.60 2.08
CA ALA A 84 -9.16 -23.03 2.35
C ALA A 84 -10.64 -23.37 2.50
N LYS A 85 -11.09 -24.38 1.76
CA LYS A 85 -12.47 -24.85 1.88
C LYS A 85 -12.69 -25.29 3.31
N ARG A 86 -13.80 -24.85 3.91
CA ARG A 86 -14.22 -25.38 5.20
C ARG A 86 -14.30 -26.88 5.13
N ILE A 87 -13.74 -27.52 6.13
CA ILE A 87 -13.66 -28.96 6.22
C ILE A 87 -15.07 -29.50 6.47
N ALA A 88 -15.47 -30.47 5.66
CA ALA A 88 -16.70 -31.18 5.91
C ALA A 88 -16.62 -31.89 7.28
N PRO A 89 -17.69 -31.87 8.09
CA PRO A 89 -17.70 -32.57 9.35
C PRO A 89 -17.48 -34.06 9.11
N SER A 90 -16.68 -34.68 9.99
CA SER A 90 -16.38 -36.12 9.88
C SER A 90 -17.63 -37.00 10.10
N LEU A 91 -17.60 -38.22 9.59
CA LEU A 91 -18.68 -39.19 9.74
C LEU A 91 -19.01 -39.50 11.20
N ARG A 92 -18.05 -39.37 12.11
CA ARG A 92 -18.24 -39.50 13.55
C ARG A 92 -19.16 -38.43 14.10
N VAL A 93 -18.96 -37.17 13.69
CA VAL A 93 -19.81 -36.05 14.11
C VAL A 93 -21.23 -36.19 13.62
N GLU A 94 -21.43 -36.77 12.42
CA GLU A 94 -22.76 -37.05 11.92
C GLU A 94 -23.45 -38.17 12.72
N LYS A 95 -22.71 -39.22 13.12
CA LYS A 95 -23.22 -40.26 13.99
C LYS A 95 -23.53 -39.76 15.41
N GLU A 96 -22.66 -38.91 15.99
CA GLU A 96 -22.91 -38.32 17.32
C GLU A 96 -24.05 -37.28 17.31
N ARG A 97 -24.38 -36.71 16.15
CA ARG A 97 -25.58 -35.86 15.98
C ARG A 97 -26.89 -36.61 15.90
N GLN A 98 -26.85 -37.89 15.50
CA GLN A 98 -28.00 -38.77 15.57
C GLN A 98 -28.14 -39.28 17.01
N THR A 99 -28.73 -38.45 17.88
CA THR A 99 -29.12 -38.86 19.24
C THR A 99 -29.96 -40.11 19.17
N SER A 100 -29.48 -41.22 19.75
CA SER A 100 -30.31 -42.40 19.95
C SER A 100 -31.42 -42.00 20.93
N LEU A 101 -32.65 -42.37 20.60
CA LEU A 101 -33.84 -42.13 21.45
C LEU A 101 -33.73 -42.78 22.84
N PHE A 102 -32.74 -43.67 23.04
CA PHE A 102 -32.46 -44.40 24.28
C PHE A 102 -30.95 -44.32 24.55
N GLU A 103 -30.50 -43.23 25.14
CA GLU A 103 -29.16 -43.16 25.74
C GLU A 103 -29.22 -43.81 27.13
N GLU A 104 -28.66 -45.03 27.24
CA GLU A 104 -28.15 -45.48 28.52
C GLU A 104 -27.02 -44.54 28.93
N ALA A 105 -27.17 -43.88 30.09
CA ALA A 105 -26.10 -43.02 30.64
C ALA A 105 -24.86 -43.89 30.83
N SER A 106 -23.95 -43.89 29.85
CA SER A 106 -22.65 -44.54 29.95
C SER A 106 -21.79 -43.76 30.94
N THR A 107 -21.80 -44.21 32.21
CA THR A 107 -20.89 -43.77 33.23
C THR A 107 -19.45 -44.06 32.78
N GLY A 108 -18.74 -43.07 32.29
CA GLY A 108 -17.30 -43.16 31.93
C GLY A 108 -16.89 -42.86 30.50
N GLY A 109 -17.81 -42.43 29.62
CA GLY A 109 -17.49 -42.02 28.25
C GLY A 109 -16.89 -40.61 28.19
N LEU A 110 -16.13 -40.32 27.12
CA LEU A 110 -15.67 -38.97 26.80
C LEU A 110 -16.87 -38.06 26.54
N PRO A 111 -16.77 -36.76 26.91
CA PRO A 111 -17.80 -35.77 26.59
C PRO A 111 -18.12 -35.74 25.09
N THR A 112 -19.39 -35.61 24.74
CA THR A 112 -19.80 -35.50 23.36
C THR A 112 -19.42 -34.14 22.74
N LEU A 113 -19.10 -34.15 21.44
CA LEU A 113 -18.78 -32.88 20.71
C LEU A 113 -19.99 -31.95 20.64
N SER A 114 -21.19 -32.41 20.94
CA SER A 114 -22.42 -31.60 20.98
C SER A 114 -22.42 -30.55 22.11
N LEU A 115 -21.55 -30.72 23.12
CA LEU A 115 -21.35 -29.74 24.20
C LEU A 115 -20.56 -28.49 23.76
N LEU A 116 -19.86 -28.56 22.61
CA LEU A 116 -19.11 -27.46 22.08
C LEU A 116 -19.99 -26.60 21.15
N ASP A 117 -19.72 -25.30 21.17
CA ASP A 117 -20.38 -24.38 20.25
C ASP A 117 -20.10 -24.76 18.81
N LYS A 118 -21.15 -24.71 17.99
CA LYS A 118 -21.03 -24.97 16.55
C LYS A 118 -20.29 -23.84 15.85
N ALA A 119 -19.53 -24.19 14.82
CA ALA A 119 -18.95 -23.20 13.92
C ALA A 119 -20.05 -22.35 13.28
N GLU A 120 -19.95 -21.03 13.44
CA GLU A 120 -20.84 -20.12 12.73
C GLU A 120 -20.47 -20.11 11.24
N SER A 121 -21.46 -20.37 10.38
CA SER A 121 -21.29 -20.20 8.95
C SER A 121 -21.24 -18.70 8.61
N THR A 122 -20.08 -18.09 8.73
CA THR A 122 -19.85 -16.73 8.21
C THR A 122 -19.77 -16.82 6.69
N LYS A 123 -20.95 -16.77 6.04
CA LYS A 123 -20.99 -16.66 4.58
C LYS A 123 -20.37 -15.30 4.20
N ASP A 124 -19.34 -15.35 3.34
CA ASP A 124 -18.83 -14.23 2.53
C ASP A 124 -18.33 -12.96 3.24
N LYS A 125 -17.59 -13.08 4.36
CA LYS A 125 -16.86 -11.95 4.94
C LYS A 125 -15.38 -11.91 4.54
N GLY A 126 -14.95 -12.75 3.62
CA GLY A 126 -13.58 -12.75 3.09
C GLY A 126 -13.32 -11.55 2.20
N TYR A 127 -12.04 -11.19 2.07
CA TYR A 127 -11.64 -10.16 1.11
C TYR A 127 -11.98 -10.61 -0.32
N SER A 128 -12.53 -9.70 -1.13
CA SER A 128 -12.69 -9.95 -2.56
C SER A 128 -11.31 -10.03 -3.24
N ARG A 129 -11.26 -10.70 -4.38
CA ARG A 129 -10.02 -10.81 -5.15
C ARG A 129 -9.44 -9.43 -5.51
N GLU A 130 -10.31 -8.50 -5.91
CA GLU A 130 -9.94 -7.12 -6.25
C GLU A 130 -9.36 -6.38 -5.04
N SER A 131 -9.92 -6.62 -3.86
CA SER A 131 -9.44 -6.04 -2.60
C SER A 131 -8.04 -6.56 -2.25
N LEU A 132 -7.79 -7.86 -2.41
CA LEU A 132 -6.47 -8.47 -2.19
C LEU A 132 -5.42 -7.97 -3.19
N GLU A 133 -5.80 -7.81 -4.46
CA GLU A 133 -4.93 -7.22 -5.48
C GLU A 133 -4.60 -5.75 -5.17
N ALA A 134 -5.58 -4.98 -4.71
CA ALA A 134 -5.37 -3.59 -4.29
C ALA A 134 -4.44 -3.50 -3.07
N MET A 135 -4.61 -4.38 -2.08
CA MET A 135 -3.76 -4.45 -0.89
C MET A 135 -2.33 -4.86 -1.26
N SER A 136 -2.15 -5.80 -2.21
CA SER A 136 -0.84 -6.19 -2.72
C SER A 136 -0.09 -5.01 -3.34
N LYS A 137 -0.78 -4.22 -4.19
CA LYS A 137 -0.20 -3.00 -4.79
C LYS A 137 0.15 -1.96 -3.75
N LEU A 138 -0.72 -1.76 -2.76
CA LEU A 138 -0.48 -0.83 -1.67
C LEU A 138 0.74 -1.24 -0.84
N LEU A 139 0.88 -2.54 -0.53
CA LEU A 139 2.02 -3.08 0.20
C LEU A 139 3.34 -2.87 -0.56
N GLU A 140 3.37 -3.16 -1.87
CA GLU A 140 4.54 -2.92 -2.72
C GLU A 140 4.93 -1.43 -2.75
N LEU A 141 3.93 -0.54 -2.88
CA LEU A 141 4.15 0.90 -2.88
C LEU A 141 4.72 1.38 -1.54
N LYS A 142 4.19 0.87 -0.41
CA LYS A 142 4.70 1.23 0.92
C LYS A 142 6.11 0.71 1.16
N LEU A 143 6.43 -0.50 0.72
CA LEU A 143 7.80 -1.01 0.76
C LEU A 143 8.75 -0.13 -0.08
N GLN A 144 8.29 0.32 -1.24
CA GLN A 144 9.06 1.22 -2.09
C GLN A 144 9.28 2.60 -1.45
N ASP A 145 8.28 3.14 -0.73
CA ASP A 145 8.40 4.40 0.04
C ASP A 145 9.54 4.31 1.08
N PHE A 146 9.75 3.11 1.67
CA PHE A 146 10.86 2.81 2.59
C PHE A 146 12.17 2.41 1.88
N GLY A 147 12.24 2.55 0.57
CA GLY A 147 13.42 2.21 -0.23
C GLY A 147 13.67 0.71 -0.36
N ILE A 148 12.61 -0.11 -0.27
CA ILE A 148 12.65 -1.55 -0.49
C ILE A 148 11.87 -1.88 -1.75
N SER A 149 12.55 -2.37 -2.78
CA SER A 149 11.90 -2.91 -3.96
C SER A 149 11.55 -4.37 -3.71
N ALA A 150 10.27 -4.70 -3.69
CA ALA A 150 9.77 -6.06 -3.55
C ALA A 150 8.48 -6.20 -4.36
N GLU A 151 8.21 -7.41 -4.84
CA GLU A 151 7.01 -7.76 -5.60
C GLU A 151 6.22 -8.81 -4.84
N VAL A 152 4.90 -8.68 -4.80
CA VAL A 152 4.01 -9.71 -4.21
C VAL A 152 3.78 -10.79 -5.27
N ILE A 153 4.23 -12.00 -4.98
CA ILE A 153 4.10 -13.15 -5.89
C ILE A 153 2.82 -13.92 -5.61
N GLU A 154 2.52 -14.14 -4.33
CA GLU A 154 1.39 -14.95 -3.92
C GLU A 154 0.67 -14.34 -2.73
N VAL A 155 -0.64 -14.51 -2.68
CA VAL A 155 -1.49 -14.08 -1.56
C VAL A 155 -2.27 -15.27 -1.03
N LEU A 156 -2.12 -15.51 0.27
CA LEU A 156 -2.75 -16.60 1.00
C LEU A 156 -3.75 -16.01 2.00
N PRO A 157 -5.02 -15.87 1.63
CA PRO A 157 -6.04 -15.38 2.55
C PRO A 157 -6.38 -16.46 3.58
N GLY A 158 -6.25 -16.14 4.86
CA GLY A 158 -6.63 -17.00 5.98
C GLY A 158 -7.81 -16.44 6.78
N PRO A 159 -8.31 -17.16 7.78
CA PRO A 159 -9.47 -16.74 8.58
C PRO A 159 -9.19 -15.55 9.50
N VAL A 160 -7.96 -15.39 9.95
CA VAL A 160 -7.55 -14.35 10.92
C VAL A 160 -6.56 -13.37 10.33
N VAL A 161 -5.62 -13.87 9.52
CA VAL A 161 -4.56 -13.09 8.86
C VAL A 161 -4.49 -13.46 7.39
N THR A 162 -4.08 -12.49 6.57
CA THR A 162 -3.73 -12.76 5.17
C THR A 162 -2.21 -12.68 5.04
N CYS A 163 -1.60 -13.69 4.46
CA CYS A 163 -0.17 -13.74 4.20
C CYS A 163 0.11 -13.32 2.75
N PHE A 164 0.95 -12.30 2.61
CA PHE A 164 1.47 -11.82 1.32
C PHE A 164 2.90 -12.32 1.15
N GLU A 165 3.13 -13.23 0.22
CA GLU A 165 4.46 -13.70 -0.12
C GLU A 165 5.13 -12.71 -1.06
N ILE A 166 6.22 -12.11 -0.58
CA ILE A 166 6.97 -11.11 -1.32
C ILE A 166 8.32 -11.64 -1.76
N GLN A 167 8.74 -11.24 -2.96
CA GLN A 167 10.08 -11.44 -3.47
C GLN A 167 10.86 -10.13 -3.40
N PRO A 168 11.77 -9.96 -2.44
CA PRO A 168 12.64 -8.79 -2.40
C PRO A 168 13.59 -8.76 -3.58
N ALA A 169 13.95 -7.58 -4.05
CA ALA A 169 14.99 -7.42 -5.06
C ALA A 169 16.35 -7.91 -4.56
N ALA A 170 17.20 -8.32 -5.47
CA ALA A 170 18.55 -8.80 -5.15
C ALA A 170 19.33 -7.78 -4.30
N GLY A 171 19.99 -8.27 -3.25
CA GLY A 171 20.79 -7.45 -2.33
C GLY A 171 20.03 -6.85 -1.15
N ILE A 172 18.72 -7.03 -1.04
CA ILE A 172 17.94 -6.60 0.12
C ILE A 172 18.02 -7.68 1.20
N LYS A 173 18.50 -7.29 2.40
CA LYS A 173 18.57 -8.20 3.56
C LYS A 173 17.19 -8.34 4.21
N ALA A 174 16.84 -9.58 4.60
CA ALA A 174 15.59 -9.90 5.30
C ALA A 174 15.39 -9.03 6.56
N SER A 175 16.44 -8.88 7.36
CA SER A 175 16.42 -8.09 8.60
C SER A 175 16.03 -6.62 8.38
N ARG A 176 16.28 -6.06 7.19
CA ARG A 176 15.85 -4.71 6.86
C ARG A 176 14.33 -4.62 6.74
N ILE A 177 13.70 -5.63 6.16
CA ILE A 177 12.23 -5.70 6.03
C ILE A 177 11.60 -5.94 7.39
N THR A 178 12.16 -6.87 8.19
CA THR A 178 11.70 -7.17 9.55
C THR A 178 11.78 -5.94 10.45
N GLY A 179 12.86 -5.15 10.34
CA GLY A 179 13.01 -3.89 11.09
C GLY A 179 11.95 -2.84 10.79
N LEU A 180 11.36 -2.89 9.59
CA LEU A 180 10.31 -1.96 9.16
C LEU A 180 8.88 -2.40 9.50
N ALA A 181 8.68 -3.55 10.15
CA ALA A 181 7.35 -4.10 10.44
C ALA A 181 6.43 -3.09 11.16
N LYS A 182 6.95 -2.34 12.14
CA LYS A 182 6.19 -1.32 12.88
C LYS A 182 5.85 -0.10 12.02
N ASP A 183 6.77 0.32 11.16
CA ASP A 183 6.55 1.46 10.27
C ASP A 183 5.58 1.11 9.15
N LEU A 184 5.65 -0.12 8.63
CA LEU A 184 4.66 -0.67 7.70
C LEU A 184 3.27 -0.73 8.34
N ALA A 185 3.14 -1.24 9.56
CA ALA A 185 1.87 -1.27 10.28
C ALA A 185 1.26 0.13 10.39
N ARG A 186 2.07 1.12 10.80
CA ARG A 186 1.65 2.52 10.88
C ARG A 186 1.24 3.09 9.53
N SER A 187 2.03 2.85 8.47
CA SER A 187 1.78 3.39 7.13
C SER A 187 0.55 2.80 6.44
N LEU A 188 0.18 1.57 6.83
CA LEU A 188 -1.01 0.86 6.37
C LEU A 188 -2.22 1.05 7.30
N ALA A 189 -2.07 1.84 8.38
CA ALA A 189 -3.09 2.04 9.42
C ALA A 189 -3.57 0.72 10.06
N LEU A 190 -2.65 -0.24 10.26
CA LEU A 190 -2.91 -1.55 10.84
C LEU A 190 -2.42 -1.61 12.30
N VAL A 191 -3.01 -2.50 13.09
CA VAL A 191 -2.60 -2.72 14.49
C VAL A 191 -1.20 -3.30 14.57
N SER A 192 -0.87 -4.24 13.69
CA SER A 192 0.44 -4.90 13.64
C SER A 192 0.66 -5.55 12.28
N VAL A 193 1.92 -5.73 11.91
CA VAL A 193 2.36 -6.51 10.76
C VAL A 193 3.44 -7.46 11.25
N ARG A 194 3.35 -8.73 10.86
CA ARG A 194 4.38 -9.73 11.16
C ARG A 194 5.12 -10.09 9.89
N VAL A 195 6.45 -10.14 9.99
CA VAL A 195 7.32 -10.54 8.88
C VAL A 195 7.87 -11.93 9.17
N VAL A 196 7.66 -12.86 8.24
CA VAL A 196 8.20 -14.21 8.26
C VAL A 196 9.37 -14.26 7.28
N GLU A 197 10.58 -14.31 7.82
CA GLU A 197 11.81 -14.19 7.00
C GLU A 197 12.03 -15.40 6.11
N VAL A 198 11.63 -16.58 6.55
CA VAL A 198 11.88 -17.84 5.85
C VAL A 198 10.60 -18.65 5.77
N ILE A 199 10.20 -18.97 4.55
CA ILE A 199 9.11 -19.93 4.28
C ILE A 199 9.77 -21.21 3.77
N PRO A 200 9.57 -22.36 4.44
CA PRO A 200 10.18 -23.61 4.04
C PRO A 200 9.88 -23.96 2.57
N GLY A 201 10.92 -24.26 1.80
CA GLY A 201 10.78 -24.64 0.39
C GLY A 201 10.58 -23.50 -0.60
N LYS A 202 10.53 -22.23 -0.14
CA LYS A 202 10.40 -21.05 -1.00
C LYS A 202 11.50 -20.02 -0.74
N SER A 203 11.87 -19.27 -1.77
CA SER A 203 12.86 -18.17 -1.68
C SER A 203 12.18 -16.80 -1.47
N VAL A 204 11.00 -16.79 -0.87
CA VAL A 204 10.18 -15.59 -0.62
C VAL A 204 10.04 -15.35 0.88
N MET A 205 9.63 -14.15 1.24
CA MET A 205 9.31 -13.78 2.61
C MET A 205 7.80 -13.60 2.75
N GLY A 206 7.27 -13.90 3.94
CA GLY A 206 5.86 -13.68 4.25
C GLY A 206 5.66 -12.35 4.99
N ILE A 207 4.65 -11.59 4.59
CA ILE A 207 4.12 -10.46 5.36
C ILE A 207 2.70 -10.80 5.75
N GLU A 208 2.49 -11.05 7.03
CA GLU A 208 1.19 -11.37 7.60
C GLU A 208 0.49 -10.08 8.04
N ILE A 209 -0.68 -9.84 7.48
CA ILE A 209 -1.54 -8.71 7.77
C ILE A 209 -2.81 -9.21 8.43
N PRO A 210 -3.21 -8.70 9.61
CA PRO A 210 -4.44 -9.08 10.26
C PRO A 210 -5.65 -8.64 9.43
N ASN A 211 -6.62 -9.53 9.30
CA ASN A 211 -7.86 -9.24 8.60
C ASN A 211 -8.68 -8.21 9.38
N GLU A 212 -9.39 -7.34 8.67
CA GLU A 212 -10.34 -6.39 9.26
C GLU A 212 -11.50 -7.14 9.93
N HIS A 213 -12.02 -8.17 9.25
CA HIS A 213 -13.03 -9.08 9.78
C HIS A 213 -12.38 -10.44 10.03
N ARG A 214 -12.06 -10.71 11.30
CA ARG A 214 -11.47 -11.99 11.72
C ARG A 214 -12.57 -13.01 11.93
N GLU A 215 -12.37 -14.21 11.43
CA GLU A 215 -13.24 -15.33 11.72
C GLU A 215 -12.85 -15.96 13.07
N MET A 216 -13.86 -16.37 13.84
CA MET A 216 -13.61 -17.12 15.06
C MET A 216 -13.42 -18.58 14.71
N VAL A 217 -12.23 -19.11 14.97
CA VAL A 217 -11.93 -20.54 14.83
C VAL A 217 -12.34 -21.23 16.12
N ARG A 218 -13.31 -22.13 16.04
CA ARG A 218 -13.84 -22.86 17.20
C ARG A 218 -13.18 -24.23 17.35
N LEU A 219 -12.97 -24.66 18.58
CA LEU A 219 -12.38 -25.96 18.88
C LEU A 219 -13.18 -27.11 18.23
N SER A 220 -14.52 -26.99 18.18
CA SER A 220 -15.38 -27.95 17.51
C SER A 220 -15.03 -28.18 16.05
N GLU A 221 -14.50 -27.19 15.32
CA GLU A 221 -14.07 -27.34 13.93
C GLU A 221 -12.88 -28.27 13.80
N VAL A 222 -11.88 -28.09 14.67
CA VAL A 222 -10.64 -28.88 14.64
C VAL A 222 -10.92 -30.31 15.08
N LEU A 223 -11.67 -30.49 16.18
CA LEU A 223 -12.05 -31.81 16.69
C LEU A 223 -12.99 -32.58 15.74
N SER A 224 -13.77 -31.86 14.92
CA SER A 224 -14.66 -32.45 13.92
C SER A 224 -13.93 -32.70 12.59
N SER A 225 -12.68 -32.36 12.48
CA SER A 225 -11.92 -32.50 11.24
C SER A 225 -11.51 -33.96 11.01
N GLU A 226 -11.45 -34.36 9.73
CA GLU A 226 -10.95 -35.66 9.33
C GLU A 226 -9.52 -35.93 9.80
N VAL A 227 -8.68 -34.87 9.86
CA VAL A 227 -7.28 -34.96 10.33
C VAL A 227 -7.23 -35.44 11.78
N TYR A 228 -8.13 -34.94 12.63
CA TYR A 228 -8.22 -35.36 14.03
C TYR A 228 -8.80 -36.76 14.16
N GLU A 229 -9.79 -37.10 13.37
CA GLU A 229 -10.44 -38.40 13.39
C GLU A 229 -9.50 -39.54 12.96
N GLN A 230 -8.62 -39.27 11.99
CA GLN A 230 -7.64 -40.24 11.49
C GLN A 230 -6.46 -40.44 12.43
N ALA A 231 -6.31 -39.58 13.44
CA ALA A 231 -5.23 -39.69 14.41
C ALA A 231 -5.42 -40.94 15.29
N LYS A 232 -4.40 -41.81 15.29
CA LYS A 232 -4.44 -43.10 15.99
C LYS A 232 -4.06 -43.00 17.48
N SER A 233 -3.38 -41.96 17.85
CA SER A 233 -2.86 -41.80 19.22
C SER A 233 -3.94 -41.23 20.14
N PRO A 234 -4.16 -41.80 21.33
CA PRO A 234 -5.03 -41.18 22.34
C PRO A 234 -4.50 -39.87 22.91
N LEU A 235 -3.22 -39.53 22.65
CA LEU A 235 -2.56 -38.31 23.09
C LEU A 235 -2.51 -37.24 21.98
N THR A 236 -3.37 -37.35 20.97
CA THR A 236 -3.49 -36.33 19.91
C THR A 236 -4.17 -35.10 20.43
N LEU A 237 -3.52 -33.94 20.26
CA LEU A 237 -4.05 -32.63 20.60
C LEU A 237 -4.53 -31.90 19.35
N ALA A 238 -5.69 -31.27 19.46
CA ALA A 238 -6.18 -30.30 18.51
C ALA A 238 -5.55 -28.93 18.83
N LEU A 239 -4.63 -28.45 18.00
CA LEU A 239 -3.91 -27.18 18.23
C LEU A 239 -4.68 -25.96 17.72
N GLY A 240 -5.53 -26.12 16.71
CA GLY A 240 -6.22 -25.04 16.02
C GLY A 240 -6.06 -25.15 14.51
N ASN A 241 -6.17 -24.03 13.82
CA ASN A 241 -5.92 -23.95 12.39
C ASN A 241 -4.59 -23.23 12.12
N ASP A 242 -3.93 -23.58 11.03
CA ASP A 242 -2.81 -22.82 10.51
C ASP A 242 -3.28 -21.47 9.91
N ILE A 243 -2.35 -20.68 9.39
CA ILE A 243 -2.66 -19.38 8.78
C ILE A 243 -3.57 -19.49 7.55
N SER A 244 -3.60 -20.63 6.88
CA SER A 244 -4.45 -20.89 5.71
C SER A 244 -5.85 -21.40 6.09
N GLY A 245 -6.08 -21.71 7.36
CA GLY A 245 -7.34 -22.25 7.87
C GLY A 245 -7.42 -23.78 7.87
N THR A 246 -6.30 -24.47 7.68
CA THR A 246 -6.21 -25.93 7.74
C THR A 246 -6.03 -26.39 9.18
N PRO A 247 -6.81 -27.40 9.68
CA PRO A 247 -6.67 -27.90 11.05
C PRO A 247 -5.31 -28.54 11.30
N MET A 248 -4.74 -28.18 12.44
CA MET A 248 -3.46 -28.72 12.92
C MET A 248 -3.65 -29.56 14.17
N VAL A 249 -3.12 -30.77 14.11
CA VAL A 249 -3.09 -31.70 15.23
C VAL A 249 -1.68 -32.12 15.54
N ALA A 250 -1.38 -32.39 16.78
CA ALA A 250 -0.08 -32.89 17.21
C ALA A 250 -0.25 -34.12 18.10
N ASP A 251 0.62 -35.09 17.94
CA ASP A 251 0.71 -36.27 18.81
C ASP A 251 1.79 -36.04 19.86
N LEU A 252 1.40 -36.01 21.13
CA LEU A 252 2.33 -35.83 22.26
C LEU A 252 3.20 -37.07 22.51
N ALA A 253 2.89 -38.21 21.90
CA ALA A 253 3.69 -39.42 22.04
C ALA A 253 4.87 -39.49 21.08
N LYS A 254 4.99 -38.53 20.16
CA LYS A 254 6.08 -38.37 19.21
C LYS A 254 6.89 -37.11 19.52
#